data_8fcf3b94399096f5ec24db4522acc87f
#
_entry.id   8fcf3b94399096f5ec24db4522acc87f
#
_cell.length_a   1.000
_cell.length_b   1.000
_cell.length_c   1.000
_cell.angle_alpha   90.00
_cell.angle_beta   90.00
_cell.angle_gamma   90.00
#
_symmetry.space_group_name_H-M   'P 1'
#
loop_
_entity.id
_entity.type
_entity.pdbx_description
1 polymer ?
#
loop_
_entity_poly.entity_id
_entity_poly.type
_entity_poly.pdbx_seq_one_letter_code
_entity_poly.pdbx_strand_id
1 'polypeptide(L)'
;MSRFLDKLRFQVEPKKKTCIVLTDRLRYIDRKRRLFTVPEGFSCDLASVPKIFRSLATNWNQSARAGVLHDCMYRWAEVWKIPRKESDQIYRRALMDDGVSGMRAWLQYIALRIGASDSWYDWRGTHAKNKGIRPKMFRL
;
A
#
# COMPACT_ATOMS: atom_id res chain seq x y z
N MET A 1 2.57 18.56 -5.06
CA MET A 1 1.95 18.15 -3.80
C MET A 1 1.46 16.70 -3.93
N SER A 2 1.77 15.85 -2.97
CA SER A 2 1.31 14.45 -2.97
C SER A 2 -0.13 14.35 -2.45
N ARG A 3 -0.92 13.43 -3.00
CA ARG A 3 -2.31 13.20 -2.56
C ARG A 3 -2.93 11.97 -3.20
N PHE A 4 -3.94 11.42 -2.55
CA PHE A 4 -4.85 10.46 -3.18
C PHE A 4 -5.87 11.19 -4.05
N LEU A 5 -6.20 10.61 -5.20
CA LEU A 5 -7.21 11.13 -6.12
C LEU A 5 -8.57 10.45 -5.96
N ASP A 6 -8.58 9.24 -5.41
CA ASP A 6 -9.78 8.41 -5.30
C ASP A 6 -10.05 8.01 -3.85
N LYS A 7 -11.32 7.74 -3.56
CA LYS A 7 -11.73 7.08 -2.33
C LYS A 7 -11.43 5.58 -2.44
N LEU A 8 -11.09 4.94 -1.32
CA LEU A 8 -10.93 3.50 -1.28
C LEU A 8 -12.31 2.83 -1.32
N ARG A 9 -12.52 1.99 -2.34
CA ARG A 9 -13.73 1.18 -2.50
C ARG A 9 -13.31 -0.27 -2.63
N PHE A 10 -13.86 -1.13 -1.77
CA PHE A 10 -13.49 -2.53 -1.69
C PHE A 10 -14.65 -3.39 -1.19
N GLN A 11 -14.51 -4.68 -1.41
CA GLN A 11 -15.33 -5.71 -0.76
C GLN A 11 -14.43 -6.69 -0.02
N VAL A 12 -14.97 -7.30 1.03
CA VAL A 12 -14.27 -8.34 1.79
C VAL A 12 -14.49 -9.68 1.07
N GLU A 13 -13.41 -10.45 0.91
CA GLU A 13 -13.51 -11.76 0.30
C GLU A 13 -14.29 -12.72 1.20
N PRO A 14 -15.37 -13.38 0.70
CA PRO A 14 -16.22 -14.25 1.53
C PRO A 14 -15.48 -15.40 2.21
N LYS A 15 -14.48 -15.96 1.53
CA LYS A 15 -13.69 -17.11 2.03
C LYS A 15 -12.57 -16.70 2.99
N LYS A 16 -12.14 -15.46 2.95
CA LYS A 16 -11.03 -14.96 3.76
C LYS A 16 -11.29 -13.54 4.23
N LYS A 17 -11.87 -13.40 5.42
CA LYS A 17 -12.30 -12.11 5.99
C LYS A 17 -11.19 -11.07 6.18
N THR A 18 -9.93 -11.48 6.12
CA THR A 18 -8.76 -10.57 6.20
C THR A 18 -8.34 -10.06 4.83
N CYS A 19 -8.91 -10.58 3.76
CA CYS A 19 -8.58 -10.20 2.39
C CYS A 19 -9.63 -9.24 1.84
N ILE A 20 -9.18 -8.14 1.29
CA ILE A 20 -10.03 -7.17 0.58
C ILE A 20 -9.69 -7.18 -0.91
N VAL A 21 -10.70 -6.92 -1.73
CA VAL A 21 -10.56 -6.79 -3.19
C VAL A 21 -11.10 -5.43 -3.58
N LEU A 22 -10.31 -4.65 -4.31
CA LEU A 22 -10.74 -3.33 -4.77
C LEU A 22 -11.88 -3.46 -5.78
N THR A 23 -12.94 -2.71 -5.55
CA THR A 23 -14.08 -2.60 -6.49
C THR A 23 -13.95 -1.42 -7.44
N ASP A 24 -12.96 -0.56 -7.21
CA ASP A 24 -12.60 0.56 -8.08
C ASP A 24 -11.09 0.83 -7.97
N ARG A 25 -10.53 1.51 -8.95
CA ARG A 25 -9.11 1.89 -8.92
C ARG A 25 -8.81 2.84 -7.77
N LEU A 26 -7.56 2.82 -7.31
CA LEU A 26 -7.03 3.77 -6.33
C LEU A 26 -5.80 4.45 -6.91
N ARG A 27 -5.82 5.78 -7.02
CA ARG A 27 -4.73 6.57 -7.57
C ARG A 27 -4.10 7.47 -6.53
N TYR A 28 -2.78 7.57 -6.61
CA TYR A 28 -1.98 8.44 -5.74
C TYR A 28 -0.92 9.16 -6.56
N ILE A 29 -0.77 10.46 -6.35
CA ILE A 29 0.34 11.26 -6.90
C ILE A 29 1.35 11.52 -5.80
N ASP A 30 2.61 11.17 -6.04
CA ASP A 30 3.68 11.45 -5.09
C ASP A 30 4.34 12.83 -5.34
N ARG A 31 5.29 13.18 -4.48
CA ARG A 31 6.04 14.44 -4.60
C ARG A 31 6.92 14.55 -5.83
N LYS A 32 7.31 13.42 -6.43
CA LYS A 32 8.08 13.36 -7.67
C LYS A 32 7.18 13.40 -8.91
N ARG A 33 5.89 13.71 -8.73
CA ARG A 33 4.88 13.76 -9.80
C ARG A 33 4.69 12.42 -10.51
N ARG A 34 4.84 11.32 -9.80
CA ARG A 34 4.52 9.99 -10.32
C ARG A 34 3.09 9.64 -9.93
N LEU A 35 2.32 9.23 -10.91
CA LEU A 35 0.95 8.74 -10.71
C LEU A 35 0.97 7.24 -10.57
N PHE A 36 0.67 6.75 -9.38
CA PHE A 36 0.49 5.33 -9.10
C PHE A 36 -0.99 4.96 -9.21
N THR A 37 -1.29 3.90 -9.92
CA THR A 37 -2.64 3.38 -10.06
C THR A 37 -2.69 1.95 -9.60
N VAL A 38 -3.40 1.70 -8.50
CA VAL A 38 -3.78 0.37 -8.04
C VAL A 38 -5.10 0.04 -8.74
N PRO A 39 -5.15 -1.00 -9.57
CA PRO A 39 -6.33 -1.27 -10.40
C PRO A 39 -7.46 -1.92 -9.59
N GLU A 40 -8.67 -1.79 -10.12
CA GLU A 40 -9.81 -2.62 -9.72
C GLU A 40 -9.44 -4.10 -9.73
N GLY A 41 -9.93 -4.86 -8.77
CA GLY A 41 -9.64 -6.29 -8.63
C GLY A 41 -8.34 -6.61 -7.87
N PHE A 42 -7.54 -5.60 -7.52
CA PHE A 42 -6.35 -5.82 -6.68
C PHE A 42 -6.76 -6.40 -5.33
N SER A 43 -6.14 -7.53 -4.97
CA SER A 43 -6.39 -8.23 -3.71
C SER A 43 -5.27 -7.96 -2.72
N CYS A 44 -5.64 -7.54 -1.52
CA CYS A 44 -4.72 -7.22 -0.42
C CYS A 44 -5.11 -8.01 0.81
N ASP A 45 -4.16 -8.76 1.39
CA ASP A 45 -4.38 -9.51 2.62
C ASP A 45 -3.90 -8.70 3.83
N LEU A 46 -4.85 -8.24 4.60
CA LEU A 46 -4.60 -7.44 5.79
C LEU A 46 -4.02 -8.23 6.96
N ALA A 47 -4.12 -9.57 6.93
CA ALA A 47 -3.52 -10.42 7.95
C ALA A 47 -1.99 -10.47 7.85
N SER A 48 -1.44 -10.15 6.70
CA SER A 48 0.02 -10.05 6.51
C SER A 48 0.64 -8.80 7.12
N VAL A 49 -0.18 -7.85 7.59
CA VAL A 49 0.30 -6.70 8.34
C VAL A 49 0.80 -7.17 9.72
N PRO A 50 2.08 -6.97 10.06
CA PRO A 50 2.60 -7.35 11.37
C PRO A 50 1.76 -6.80 12.52
N LYS A 51 1.59 -7.57 13.60
CA LYS A 51 0.74 -7.19 14.75
C LYS A 51 1.08 -5.81 15.33
N ILE A 52 2.36 -5.44 15.29
CA ILE A 52 2.84 -4.13 15.74
C ILE A 52 2.23 -2.98 14.93
N PHE A 53 1.93 -3.20 13.65
CA PHE A 53 1.25 -2.21 12.81
C PHE A 53 -0.24 -2.09 13.11
N ARG A 54 -0.87 -3.18 13.53
CA ARG A 54 -2.29 -3.17 13.90
C ARG A 54 -2.55 -2.30 15.13
N SER A 55 -1.61 -2.27 16.08
CA SER A 55 -1.72 -1.43 17.27
C SER A 55 -1.41 0.04 17.00
N LEU A 56 -0.58 0.34 15.99
CA LEU A 56 -0.25 1.71 15.58
C LEU A 56 -1.26 2.27 14.56
N ALA A 57 -1.94 1.40 13.81
CA ALA A 57 -3.01 1.75 12.88
C ALA A 57 -4.36 1.88 13.62
N THR A 58 -4.44 2.82 14.54
CA THR A 58 -5.62 3.03 15.38
C THR A 58 -6.85 3.52 14.62
N ASN A 59 -6.70 3.94 13.37
CA ASN A 59 -7.79 4.32 12.47
C ASN A 59 -7.60 3.66 11.10
N TRP A 60 -8.26 2.52 10.92
CA TRP A 60 -8.33 1.84 9.64
C TRP A 60 -8.66 2.79 8.47
N ASN A 61 -9.63 3.67 8.67
CA ASN A 61 -10.08 4.61 7.65
C ASN A 61 -8.98 5.57 7.17
N GLN A 62 -8.05 5.96 8.04
CA GLN A 62 -6.94 6.86 7.68
C GLN A 62 -5.73 6.14 7.08
N SER A 63 -5.54 4.87 7.43
CA SER A 63 -4.35 4.11 7.02
C SER A 63 -4.60 3.17 5.83
N ALA A 64 -5.86 2.90 5.51
CA ALA A 64 -6.23 1.87 4.54
C ALA A 64 -5.72 2.17 3.12
N ARG A 65 -5.90 3.39 2.63
CA ARG A 65 -5.44 3.77 1.28
C ARG A 65 -3.92 3.66 1.16
N ALA A 66 -3.20 4.15 2.14
CA ALA A 66 -1.75 4.06 2.18
C ALA A 66 -1.27 2.61 2.26
N GLY A 67 -1.95 1.78 3.05
CA GLY A 67 -1.66 0.36 3.17
C GLY A 67 -1.85 -0.42 1.87
N VAL A 68 -2.93 -0.18 1.16
CA VAL A 68 -3.20 -0.79 -0.16
C VAL A 68 -2.14 -0.35 -1.18
N LEU A 69 -1.82 0.93 -1.23
CA LEU A 69 -0.78 1.46 -2.11
C LEU A 69 0.59 0.81 -1.82
N HIS A 70 0.95 0.72 -0.56
CA HIS A 70 2.22 0.14 -0.13
C HIS A 70 2.32 -1.36 -0.47
N ASP A 71 1.25 -2.13 -0.23
CA ASP A 71 1.20 -3.54 -0.61
C ASP A 71 1.37 -3.73 -2.12
N CYS A 72 0.72 -2.88 -2.90
CA CYS A 72 0.88 -2.86 -4.35
C CYS A 72 2.33 -2.54 -4.76
N MET A 73 2.97 -1.56 -4.13
CA MET A 73 4.37 -1.22 -4.39
C MET A 73 5.31 -2.39 -4.10
N TYR A 74 5.10 -3.10 -3.00
CA TYR A 74 5.93 -4.26 -2.65
C TYR A 74 5.80 -5.39 -3.67
N ARG A 75 4.58 -5.66 -4.14
CA ARG A 75 4.33 -6.74 -5.09
C ARG A 75 4.86 -6.45 -6.49
N TRP A 76 4.82 -5.20 -6.93
CA TRP A 76 5.27 -4.77 -8.27
C TRP A 76 6.54 -3.91 -8.25
N ALA A 77 7.34 -4.01 -7.20
CA ALA A 77 8.56 -3.23 -7.04
C ALA A 77 9.55 -3.41 -8.21
N GLU A 78 9.67 -4.63 -8.72
CA GLU A 78 10.54 -4.93 -9.87
C GLU A 78 10.04 -4.26 -11.15
N VAL A 79 8.72 -4.24 -11.36
CA VAL A 79 8.10 -3.62 -12.53
C VAL A 79 8.21 -2.10 -12.47
N TRP A 80 7.96 -1.54 -11.30
CA TRP A 80 8.01 -0.09 -11.09
C TRP A 80 9.42 0.44 -10.82
N LYS A 81 10.39 -0.45 -10.57
CA LYS A 81 11.78 -0.11 -10.24
C LYS A 81 11.90 0.85 -9.06
N ILE A 82 11.09 0.62 -8.04
CA ILE A 82 11.10 1.41 -6.81
C ILE A 82 11.79 0.60 -5.71
N PRO A 83 12.88 1.12 -5.12
CA PRO A 83 13.54 0.46 -3.99
C PRO A 83 12.60 0.36 -2.78
N ARG A 84 12.80 -0.67 -1.95
CA ARG A 84 12.03 -0.88 -0.72
C ARG A 84 11.98 0.36 0.17
N LYS A 85 13.14 1.00 0.40
CA LYS A 85 13.22 2.21 1.21
C LYS A 85 12.33 3.33 0.67
N GLU A 86 12.32 3.52 -0.64
CA GLU A 86 11.49 4.54 -1.27
C GLU A 86 10.00 4.19 -1.17
N SER A 87 9.63 2.93 -1.32
CA SER A 87 8.25 2.46 -1.09
C SER A 87 7.77 2.76 0.32
N ASP A 88 8.61 2.53 1.32
CA ASP A 88 8.31 2.81 2.72
C ASP A 88 8.21 4.33 2.99
N GLN A 89 9.03 5.14 2.33
CA GLN A 89 8.95 6.62 2.41
C GLN A 89 7.66 7.16 1.78
N ILE A 90 7.25 6.61 0.65
CA ILE A 90 5.97 6.95 -0.01
C ILE A 90 4.80 6.57 0.90
N TYR A 91 4.85 5.40 1.52
CA TYR A 91 3.85 4.98 2.51
C TYR A 91 3.71 5.99 3.66
N ARG A 92 4.82 6.37 4.27
CA ARG A 92 4.83 7.38 5.33
C ARG A 92 4.18 8.68 4.88
N ARG A 93 4.51 9.15 3.68
CA ARG A 93 3.94 10.37 3.13
C ARG A 93 2.45 10.23 2.86
N ALA A 94 2.04 9.11 2.28
CA ALA A 94 0.64 8.82 2.00
C ALA A 94 -0.22 8.77 3.27
N LEU A 95 0.32 8.24 4.37
CA LEU A 95 -0.34 8.29 5.69
C LEU A 95 -0.58 9.73 6.13
N MET A 96 0.40 10.60 5.99
CA MET A 96 0.28 12.02 6.36
C MET A 96 -0.72 12.75 5.46
N ASP A 97 -0.74 12.43 4.17
CA ASP A 97 -1.72 12.98 3.22
C ASP A 97 -3.16 12.55 3.55
N ASP A 98 -3.32 11.43 4.24
CA ASP A 98 -4.61 10.93 4.76
C ASP A 98 -4.95 11.42 6.18
N GLY A 99 -4.15 12.31 6.73
CA GLY A 99 -4.41 12.93 8.03
C GLY A 99 -3.79 12.21 9.23
N VAL A 100 -2.97 11.19 9.02
CA VAL A 100 -2.19 10.56 10.10
C VAL A 100 -1.11 11.54 10.57
N SER A 101 -0.96 11.71 11.88
CA SER A 101 0.06 12.61 12.43
C SER A 101 1.47 12.20 12.01
N GLY A 102 2.36 13.18 11.88
CA GLY A 102 3.75 12.93 11.48
C GLY A 102 4.47 11.94 12.39
N MET A 103 4.21 11.98 13.71
CA MET A 103 4.80 11.03 14.67
C MET A 103 4.31 9.59 14.43
N ARG A 104 3.00 9.39 14.25
CA ARG A 104 2.44 8.06 13.98
C ARG A 104 2.91 7.51 12.63
N ALA A 105 2.94 8.35 11.61
CA ALA A 105 3.46 7.98 10.29
C ALA A 105 4.94 7.59 10.37
N TRP A 106 5.73 8.30 11.15
CA TRP A 106 7.13 7.97 11.37
C TRP A 106 7.32 6.66 12.11
N LEU A 107 6.54 6.41 13.17
CA LEU A 107 6.59 5.14 13.91
C LEU A 107 6.22 3.96 13.01
N GLN A 108 5.20 4.09 12.17
CA GLN A 108 4.85 3.06 11.20
C GLN A 108 5.96 2.85 10.17
N TYR A 109 6.58 3.91 9.71
CA TYR A 109 7.73 3.83 8.80
C TYR A 109 8.89 3.05 9.43
N ILE A 110 9.28 3.38 10.66
CA ILE A 110 10.36 2.67 11.37
C ILE A 110 10.02 1.18 11.56
N ALA A 111 8.78 0.88 11.94
CA ALA A 111 8.34 -0.49 12.08
C ALA A 111 8.43 -1.29 10.76
N LEU A 112 8.09 -0.66 9.62
CA LEU A 112 8.29 -1.25 8.29
C LEU A 112 9.77 -1.53 7.99
N ARG A 113 10.65 -0.56 8.31
CA ARG A 113 12.08 -0.72 8.07
C ARG A 113 12.68 -1.88 8.86
N ILE A 114 12.18 -2.13 10.07
CA ILE A 114 12.65 -3.21 10.95
C ILE A 114 12.00 -4.56 10.60
N GLY A 115 10.68 -4.59 10.38
CA GLY A 115 9.89 -5.82 10.37
C GLY A 115 9.42 -6.31 9.01
N ALA A 116 9.49 -5.53 7.95
CA ALA A 116 8.91 -5.88 6.65
C ALA A 116 9.92 -6.37 5.60
N SER A 117 11.16 -6.64 5.98
CA SER A 117 12.19 -7.16 5.04
C SER A 117 11.80 -8.49 4.45
N ASP A 118 11.28 -9.41 5.25
CA ASP A 118 10.87 -10.73 4.78
C ASP A 118 9.72 -10.64 3.78
N SER A 119 8.72 -9.82 4.08
CA SER A 119 7.61 -9.56 3.14
C SER A 119 8.07 -8.99 1.80
N TRP A 120 9.07 -8.13 1.81
CA TRP A 120 9.65 -7.59 0.57
C TRP A 120 10.28 -8.69 -0.28
N TYR A 121 11.04 -9.60 0.32
CA TYR A 121 11.69 -10.69 -0.39
C TYR A 121 10.70 -11.78 -0.80
N ASP A 122 9.77 -12.15 0.08
CA ASP A 122 8.78 -13.21 -0.17
C ASP A 122 7.78 -12.84 -1.27
N TRP A 123 7.47 -11.55 -1.40
CA TRP A 123 6.45 -11.09 -2.36
C TRP A 123 6.99 -10.72 -3.72
N ARG A 124 8.31 -10.71 -3.87
CA ARG A 124 8.92 -10.53 -5.20
C ARG A 124 8.57 -11.71 -6.10
N GLY A 125 7.79 -11.45 -7.13
CA GLY A 125 7.35 -12.46 -8.10
C GLY A 125 6.11 -13.27 -7.70
N THR A 126 5.56 -13.10 -6.50
CA THR A 126 4.32 -13.79 -6.10
C THR A 126 3.07 -13.00 -6.49
N HIS A 127 2.78 -12.97 -7.79
CA HIS A 127 1.57 -12.32 -8.30
C HIS A 127 0.37 -13.28 -8.40
N ALA A 128 0.44 -14.44 -7.76
CA ALA A 128 -0.54 -15.52 -7.95
C ALA A 128 -1.99 -15.08 -7.68
N LYS A 129 -2.22 -14.25 -6.64
CA LYS A 129 -3.55 -13.72 -6.31
C LYS A 129 -4.00 -12.58 -7.21
N ASN A 130 -3.09 -11.95 -7.92
CA ASN A 130 -3.35 -10.78 -8.76
C ASN A 130 -3.02 -11.07 -10.23
N LYS A 131 -3.15 -12.34 -10.64
CA LYS A 131 -2.88 -12.78 -12.01
C LYS A 131 -3.74 -11.98 -13.00
N GLY A 132 -3.09 -11.39 -13.99
CA GLY A 132 -3.75 -10.55 -14.99
C GLY A 132 -3.97 -9.09 -14.57
N ILE A 133 -3.77 -8.75 -13.30
CA ILE A 133 -3.88 -7.39 -12.81
C ILE A 133 -2.53 -6.68 -12.98
N ARG A 134 -2.52 -5.55 -13.67
CA ARG A 134 -1.30 -4.77 -13.93
C ARG A 134 -1.45 -3.35 -13.43
N PRO A 135 -0.91 -3.02 -12.26
CA PRO A 135 -0.90 -1.66 -11.77
C PRO A 135 -0.03 -0.78 -12.67
N LYS A 136 -0.42 0.47 -12.80
CA LYS A 136 0.25 1.43 -13.67
C LYS A 136 0.92 2.52 -12.85
N MET A 137 2.08 2.95 -13.33
CA MET A 137 2.77 4.13 -12.82
C MET A 137 3.16 4.99 -14.02
N PHE A 138 2.82 6.28 -13.94
CA PHE A 138 3.21 7.27 -14.94
C PHE A 138 3.95 8.43 -14.27
N ARG A 139 4.94 8.96 -14.94
CA ARG A 139 5.55 10.23 -14.57
C ARG A 139 4.78 11.36 -15.26
N LEU A 140 4.25 12.26 -14.48
CA LEU A 140 3.51 13.41 -14.98
C LEU A 140 4.43 14.56 -15.37
#